data_f3cbc5e131a26dab52eda169fe69683d
#
_entry.id   f3cbc5e131a26dab52eda169fe69683d
#
_cell.length_a   1.000
_cell.length_b   1.000
_cell.length_c   1.000
_cell.angle_alpha   90.00
_cell.angle_beta   90.00
_cell.angle_gamma   90.00
#
_symmetry.space_group_name_H-M   'P 1'
#
loop_
_entity.id
_entity.type
_entity.pdbx_description
1 polymer ?
#
loop_
_entity_poly.entity_id
_entity_poly.type
_entity_poly.pdbx_seq_one_letter_code
_entity_poly.pdbx_strand_id
1 'polypeptide(L)'
;MRKAKWGRIINIASAHGLVASENKAAYVAAKHGIVGLTKVVGLETAKDGITCNAICPGWVLTPLVQKQIDAIAAQKKISNDEAAKEILQEKQPAMQFVTPEEIGGLVVFLCSDDAKLMTASAYSIDGGWVAQ
;
A
#
# COMPACT_ATOMS: atom_id res chain seq x y z
N MET A 1 -17.82 15.11 -7.80
CA MET A 1 -18.30 13.79 -7.38
C MET A 1 -19.72 13.86 -6.81
N ARG A 2 -20.03 14.61 -5.74
CA ARG A 2 -21.39 14.63 -5.12
C ARG A 2 -22.51 14.98 -6.10
N LYS A 3 -22.33 16.01 -6.95
CA LYS A 3 -23.33 16.38 -7.99
C LYS A 3 -23.55 15.25 -9.02
N ALA A 4 -22.53 14.48 -9.34
CA ALA A 4 -22.59 13.37 -10.29
C ALA A 4 -23.12 12.06 -9.65
N LYS A 5 -23.29 12.03 -8.33
CA LYS A 5 -23.63 10.80 -7.58
C LYS A 5 -22.70 9.62 -7.92
N TRP A 6 -21.47 9.93 -8.23
CA TRP A 6 -20.42 8.97 -8.57
C TRP A 6 -19.04 9.54 -8.23
N GLY A 7 -18.19 8.70 -7.66
CA GLY A 7 -16.79 9.01 -7.44
C GLY A 7 -16.01 7.84 -6.85
N ARG A 8 -14.71 7.87 -7.08
CA ARG A 8 -13.75 6.90 -6.56
C ARG A 8 -12.54 7.65 -6.02
N ILE A 9 -12.25 7.48 -4.75
CA ILE A 9 -11.07 8.05 -4.08
C ILE A 9 -10.21 6.89 -3.64
N ILE A 10 -8.97 6.85 -4.15
CA ILE A 10 -8.00 5.80 -3.82
C ILE A 10 -6.77 6.46 -3.20
N ASN A 11 -6.52 6.16 -1.94
CA ASN A 11 -5.36 6.62 -1.20
C ASN A 11 -4.27 5.54 -1.21
N ILE A 12 -3.08 5.87 -1.67
CA ILE A 12 -1.94 4.94 -1.59
C ILE A 12 -1.28 5.10 -0.21
N ALA A 13 -1.60 4.16 0.67
CA ALA A 13 -1.04 4.10 2.02
C ALA A 13 0.28 3.29 2.04
N SER A 14 0.35 2.24 2.83
CA SER A 14 1.46 1.30 2.98
C SER A 14 1.02 0.18 3.95
N ALA A 15 1.70 -0.95 3.98
CA ALA A 15 1.65 -1.90 5.09
C ALA A 15 1.86 -1.19 6.44
N HIS A 16 2.72 -0.17 6.48
CA HIS A 16 2.92 0.71 7.64
C HIS A 16 1.73 1.64 7.97
N GLY A 17 0.64 1.57 7.27
CA GLY A 17 -0.65 2.13 7.67
C GLY A 17 -1.48 1.18 8.54
N LEU A 18 -1.05 -0.07 8.68
CA LEU A 18 -1.73 -1.15 9.40
C LEU A 18 -0.86 -1.71 10.54
N VAL A 19 0.46 -1.75 10.34
CA VAL A 19 1.44 -2.21 11.33
C VAL A 19 2.58 -1.20 11.46
N ALA A 20 3.39 -1.35 12.50
CA ALA A 20 4.54 -0.46 12.76
C ALA A 20 5.88 -1.15 12.47
N SER A 21 6.92 -0.34 12.37
CA SER A 21 8.33 -0.76 12.43
C SER A 21 9.14 0.28 13.18
N GLU A 22 10.19 -0.14 13.83
CA GLU A 22 11.11 0.74 14.54
C GLU A 22 11.74 1.78 13.60
N ASN A 23 12.12 2.91 14.18
CA ASN A 23 12.79 4.03 13.47
C ASN A 23 12.00 4.65 12.31
N LYS A 24 10.67 4.47 12.25
CA LYS A 24 9.78 5.00 11.20
C LYS A 24 8.60 5.81 11.76
N ALA A 25 8.73 6.44 12.93
CA ALA A 25 7.62 7.09 13.63
C ALA A 25 6.83 8.06 12.74
N ALA A 26 7.49 9.00 12.06
CA ALA A 26 6.82 9.97 11.20
C ALA A 26 6.11 9.30 10.01
N TYR A 27 6.75 8.33 9.37
CA TYR A 27 6.17 7.61 8.23
C TYR A 27 4.97 6.76 8.66
N VAL A 28 5.10 6.01 9.75
CA VAL A 28 4.01 5.19 10.31
C VAL A 28 2.83 6.07 10.71
N ALA A 29 3.07 7.20 11.41
CA ALA A 29 2.03 8.14 11.77
C ALA A 29 1.28 8.68 10.52
N ALA A 30 2.01 9.09 9.49
CA ALA A 30 1.41 9.58 8.25
C ALA A 30 0.57 8.50 7.54
N LYS A 31 1.07 7.25 7.49
CA LYS A 31 0.39 6.16 6.80
C LYS A 31 -0.82 5.62 7.59
N HIS A 32 -0.78 5.61 8.91
CA HIS A 32 -1.97 5.37 9.75
C HIS A 32 -2.99 6.50 9.61
N GLY A 33 -2.53 7.76 9.55
CA GLY A 33 -3.39 8.93 9.36
C GLY A 33 -4.18 8.86 8.06
N ILE A 34 -3.54 8.49 6.93
CA ILE A 34 -4.25 8.39 5.64
C ILE A 34 -5.27 7.24 5.63
N VAL A 35 -5.01 6.13 6.33
CA VAL A 35 -5.98 5.05 6.52
C VAL A 35 -7.17 5.54 7.37
N GLY A 36 -6.91 6.29 8.44
CA GLY A 36 -7.96 6.93 9.23
C GLY A 36 -8.81 7.89 8.42
N LEU A 37 -8.16 8.80 7.67
CA LEU A 37 -8.84 9.72 6.75
C LEU A 37 -9.72 8.99 5.72
N THR A 38 -9.22 7.89 5.16
CA THR A 38 -9.96 7.06 4.20
C THR A 38 -11.28 6.57 4.77
N LYS A 39 -11.28 6.12 6.03
CA LYS A 39 -12.49 5.64 6.72
C LYS A 39 -13.50 6.76 6.92
N VAL A 40 -13.06 7.92 7.39
CA VAL A 40 -13.94 9.08 7.62
C VAL A 40 -14.58 9.53 6.31
N VAL A 41 -13.77 9.76 5.26
CA VAL A 41 -14.26 10.20 3.95
C VAL A 41 -15.21 9.17 3.34
N GLY A 42 -14.89 7.87 3.45
CA GLY A 42 -15.76 6.80 2.98
C GLY A 42 -17.14 6.80 3.65
N LEU A 43 -17.19 7.01 4.97
CA LEU A 43 -18.45 7.13 5.72
C LEU A 43 -19.24 8.37 5.33
N GLU A 44 -18.58 9.53 5.21
CA GLU A 44 -19.22 10.81 4.89
C GLU A 44 -19.79 10.84 3.46
N THR A 45 -19.27 10.02 2.55
CA THR A 45 -19.63 10.07 1.13
C THR A 45 -20.39 8.84 0.63
N ALA A 46 -20.60 7.84 1.47
CA ALA A 46 -21.25 6.59 1.11
C ALA A 46 -22.63 6.78 0.45
N LYS A 47 -23.44 7.72 0.97
CA LYS A 47 -24.78 8.04 0.43
C LYS A 47 -24.76 8.83 -0.88
N ASP A 48 -23.59 9.32 -1.28
CA ASP A 48 -23.40 10.11 -2.49
C ASP A 48 -22.93 9.28 -3.70
N GLY A 49 -22.87 7.94 -3.57
CA GLY A 49 -22.34 7.05 -4.60
C GLY A 49 -20.83 7.18 -4.79
N ILE A 50 -20.11 7.67 -3.78
CA ILE A 50 -18.67 7.86 -3.79
C ILE A 50 -18.05 6.85 -2.84
N THR A 51 -17.01 6.14 -3.30
CA THR A 51 -16.20 5.27 -2.45
C THR A 51 -14.87 5.92 -2.15
N CYS A 52 -14.33 5.65 -0.96
CA CYS A 52 -12.99 6.05 -0.55
C CYS A 52 -12.28 4.85 0.08
N ASN A 53 -11.17 4.42 -0.54
CA ASN A 53 -10.42 3.24 -0.11
C ASN A 53 -8.93 3.54 -0.04
N ALA A 54 -8.21 2.81 0.82
CA ALA A 54 -6.77 2.83 0.90
C ALA A 54 -6.19 1.54 0.33
N ILE A 55 -5.12 1.64 -0.45
CA ILE A 55 -4.28 0.51 -0.83
C ILE A 55 -3.03 0.55 0.05
N CYS A 56 -2.69 -0.58 0.65
CA CYS A 56 -1.60 -0.74 1.60
C CYS A 56 -0.54 -1.71 1.03
N PRO A 57 0.37 -1.23 0.14
CA PRO A 57 1.40 -2.08 -0.41
C PRO A 57 2.46 -2.46 0.62
N GLY A 58 3.04 -3.64 0.45
CA GLY A 58 4.32 -4.02 1.06
C GLY A 58 5.51 -3.38 0.34
N TRP A 59 6.57 -4.14 0.14
CA TRP A 59 7.72 -3.73 -0.65
C TRP A 59 7.36 -3.67 -2.14
N VAL A 60 7.41 -2.47 -2.71
CA VAL A 60 7.18 -2.23 -4.14
C VAL A 60 8.51 -1.95 -4.82
N LEU A 61 8.84 -2.66 -5.88
CA LEU A 61 10.06 -2.44 -6.63
C LEU A 61 9.99 -1.11 -7.40
N THR A 62 10.47 -0.08 -6.77
CA THR A 62 10.57 1.27 -7.30
C THR A 62 12.04 1.68 -7.44
N PRO A 63 12.37 2.75 -8.18
CA PRO A 63 13.74 3.27 -8.22
C PRO A 63 14.32 3.61 -6.83
N LEU A 64 13.46 3.99 -5.88
CA LEU A 64 13.88 4.22 -4.49
C LEU A 64 14.29 2.93 -3.79
N VAL A 65 13.51 1.86 -3.94
CA VAL A 65 13.81 0.56 -3.35
C VAL A 65 15.01 -0.07 -4.03
N GLN A 66 15.17 0.09 -5.36
CA GLN A 66 16.36 -0.37 -6.06
C GLN A 66 17.63 0.25 -5.50
N LYS A 67 17.62 1.58 -5.25
CA LYS A 67 18.77 2.26 -4.61
C LYS A 67 19.08 1.72 -3.21
N GLN A 68 18.07 1.28 -2.45
CA GLN A 68 18.28 0.65 -1.14
C GLN A 68 18.95 -0.72 -1.30
N ILE A 69 18.49 -1.52 -2.27
CA ILE A 69 19.10 -2.81 -2.62
C ILE A 69 20.59 -2.62 -2.98
N ASP A 70 20.87 -1.66 -3.89
CA ASP A 70 22.23 -1.35 -4.34
C ASP A 70 23.14 -0.94 -3.16
N ALA A 71 22.61 -0.13 -2.25
CA ALA A 71 23.35 0.33 -1.07
C ALA A 71 23.67 -0.84 -0.10
N ILE A 72 22.70 -1.73 0.15
CA ILE A 72 22.91 -2.93 0.99
C ILE A 72 23.93 -3.86 0.35
N ALA A 73 23.78 -4.12 -0.95
CA ALA A 73 24.70 -4.97 -1.72
C ALA A 73 26.14 -4.47 -1.64
N ALA A 74 26.34 -3.15 -1.84
CA ALA A 74 27.67 -2.53 -1.74
C ALA A 74 28.22 -2.57 -0.31
N GLN A 75 27.41 -2.28 0.70
CA GLN A 75 27.83 -2.27 2.10
C GLN A 75 28.24 -3.66 2.58
N LYS A 76 27.48 -4.69 2.21
CA LYS A 76 27.68 -6.08 2.66
C LYS A 76 28.57 -6.89 1.74
N LYS A 77 28.94 -6.33 0.57
CA LYS A 77 29.68 -7.02 -0.50
C LYS A 77 29.01 -8.32 -0.98
N ILE A 78 27.70 -8.26 -1.16
CA ILE A 78 26.85 -9.32 -1.68
C ILE A 78 26.22 -8.91 -3.02
N SER A 79 25.58 -9.83 -3.72
CA SER A 79 24.84 -9.52 -4.95
C SER A 79 23.54 -8.74 -4.65
N ASN A 80 23.01 -8.04 -5.66
CA ASN A 80 21.71 -7.35 -5.56
C ASN A 80 20.57 -8.35 -5.27
N ASP A 81 20.65 -9.57 -5.81
CA ASP A 81 19.65 -10.62 -5.55
C ASP A 81 19.67 -11.07 -4.09
N GLU A 82 20.84 -11.19 -3.49
CA GLU A 82 20.96 -11.51 -2.07
C GLU A 82 20.45 -10.37 -1.19
N ALA A 83 20.80 -9.11 -1.52
CA ALA A 83 20.31 -7.95 -0.80
C ALA A 83 18.77 -7.80 -0.91
N ALA A 84 18.20 -8.06 -2.09
CA ALA A 84 16.76 -8.07 -2.31
C ALA A 84 16.05 -9.14 -1.46
N LYS A 85 16.61 -10.35 -1.41
CA LYS A 85 16.10 -11.44 -0.56
C LYS A 85 16.11 -11.07 0.92
N GLU A 86 17.17 -10.43 1.42
CA GLU A 86 17.23 -9.99 2.81
C GLU A 86 16.12 -9.01 3.15
N ILE A 87 15.87 -8.02 2.27
CA ILE A 87 14.79 -7.02 2.47
C ILE A 87 13.42 -7.72 2.53
N LEU A 88 13.17 -8.65 1.61
CA LEU A 88 11.88 -9.37 1.53
C LEU A 88 11.70 -10.32 2.71
N GLN A 89 12.72 -11.08 3.06
CA GLN A 89 12.67 -12.08 4.12
C GLN A 89 12.31 -11.48 5.48
N GLU A 90 12.67 -10.22 5.71
CA GLU A 90 12.37 -9.55 6.98
C GLU A 90 10.86 -9.35 7.19
N LYS A 91 10.10 -9.06 6.11
CA LYS A 91 8.72 -8.57 6.23
C LYS A 91 7.71 -9.16 5.24
N GLN A 92 8.13 -9.76 4.15
CA GLN A 92 7.25 -10.13 3.04
C GLN A 92 7.34 -11.63 2.71
N PRO A 93 6.52 -12.48 3.37
CA PRO A 93 6.59 -13.95 3.25
C PRO A 93 6.53 -14.49 1.82
N ALA A 94 5.83 -13.81 0.92
CA ALA A 94 5.75 -14.21 -0.50
C ALA A 94 7.10 -14.11 -1.24
N MET A 95 8.14 -13.49 -0.64
CA MET A 95 9.48 -13.33 -1.22
C MET A 95 9.50 -12.73 -2.62
N GLN A 96 8.53 -11.87 -2.94
CA GLN A 96 8.40 -11.16 -4.21
C GLN A 96 8.04 -9.70 -3.94
N PHE A 97 8.64 -8.78 -4.71
CA PHE A 97 8.21 -7.38 -4.67
C PHE A 97 6.86 -7.22 -5.36
N VAL A 98 6.04 -6.34 -4.82
CA VAL A 98 4.85 -5.86 -5.52
C VAL A 98 5.29 -4.97 -6.68
N THR A 99 4.60 -5.04 -7.80
CA THR A 99 4.84 -4.16 -8.94
C THR A 99 3.86 -2.98 -8.96
N PRO A 100 4.23 -1.84 -9.55
CA PRO A 100 3.30 -0.73 -9.77
C PRO A 100 2.06 -1.15 -10.58
N GLU A 101 2.23 -2.08 -11.53
CA GLU A 101 1.16 -2.61 -12.38
C GLU A 101 0.12 -3.40 -11.56
N GLU A 102 0.56 -4.19 -10.57
CA GLU A 102 -0.34 -4.91 -9.67
C GLU A 102 -1.16 -3.95 -8.81
N ILE A 103 -0.53 -2.87 -8.32
CA ILE A 103 -1.25 -1.80 -7.63
C ILE A 103 -2.25 -1.13 -8.57
N GLY A 104 -1.84 -0.84 -9.80
CA GLY A 104 -2.71 -0.29 -10.84
C GLY A 104 -3.92 -1.17 -11.14
N GLY A 105 -3.73 -2.48 -11.23
CA GLY A 105 -4.82 -3.45 -11.38
C GLY A 105 -5.86 -3.36 -10.26
N LEU A 106 -5.40 -3.28 -9.01
CA LEU A 106 -6.29 -3.10 -7.86
C LEU A 106 -7.01 -1.75 -7.90
N VAL A 107 -6.34 -0.66 -8.32
CA VAL A 107 -6.99 0.65 -8.51
C VAL A 107 -8.12 0.55 -9.54
N VAL A 108 -7.87 -0.06 -10.69
CA VAL A 108 -8.87 -0.24 -11.74
C VAL A 108 -10.07 -1.04 -11.24
N PHE A 109 -9.82 -2.14 -10.52
CA PHE A 109 -10.89 -2.92 -9.88
C PHE A 109 -11.71 -2.09 -8.91
N LEU A 110 -11.06 -1.36 -8.00
CA LEU A 110 -11.76 -0.51 -7.01
C LEU A 110 -12.55 0.65 -7.66
N CYS A 111 -12.20 1.02 -8.89
CA CYS A 111 -12.94 2.02 -9.67
C CYS A 111 -14.11 1.43 -10.46
N SER A 112 -14.21 0.12 -10.59
CA SER A 112 -15.27 -0.56 -11.34
C SER A 112 -16.62 -0.57 -10.60
N ASP A 113 -17.67 -0.97 -11.30
CA ASP A 113 -19.00 -1.16 -10.71
C ASP A 113 -19.07 -2.37 -9.79
N ASP A 114 -18.20 -3.37 -9.98
CA ASP A 114 -18.12 -4.54 -9.11
C ASP A 114 -17.68 -4.17 -7.69
N ALA A 115 -16.93 -3.07 -7.55
CA ALA A 115 -16.47 -2.53 -6.28
C ALA A 115 -17.34 -1.40 -5.71
N LYS A 116 -18.53 -1.14 -6.26
CA LYS A 116 -19.39 0.02 -5.89
C LYS A 116 -19.80 0.10 -4.43
N LEU A 117 -19.77 -1.00 -3.69
CA LEU A 117 -20.05 -1.06 -2.25
C LEU A 117 -18.78 -1.23 -1.39
N MET A 118 -17.60 -1.26 -2.03
CA MET A 118 -16.33 -1.33 -1.32
C MET A 118 -15.88 0.09 -0.98
N THR A 119 -16.08 0.50 0.28
CA THR A 119 -15.71 1.84 0.76
C THR A 119 -15.22 1.80 2.20
N ALA A 120 -14.50 2.84 2.63
CA ALA A 120 -13.94 3.00 3.97
C ALA A 120 -12.99 1.87 4.39
N SER A 121 -12.38 1.17 3.43
CA SER A 121 -11.57 -0.03 3.65
C SER A 121 -10.11 0.20 3.28
N ALA A 122 -9.23 -0.61 3.90
CA ALA A 122 -7.82 -0.69 3.56
C ALA A 122 -7.54 -2.09 2.99
N TYR A 123 -6.94 -2.14 1.81
CA TYR A 123 -6.64 -3.37 1.08
C TYR A 123 -5.13 -3.57 1.00
N SER A 124 -4.66 -4.66 1.59
CA SER A 124 -3.25 -5.04 1.52
C SER A 124 -2.93 -5.67 0.18
N ILE A 125 -1.76 -5.31 -0.35
CA ILE A 125 -1.08 -5.98 -1.44
C ILE A 125 0.40 -6.05 -1.04
N ASP A 126 0.73 -6.99 -0.16
CA ASP A 126 1.93 -6.95 0.66
C ASP A 126 2.62 -8.30 0.85
N GLY A 127 2.21 -9.32 0.10
CA GLY A 127 2.79 -10.66 0.17
C GLY A 127 2.73 -11.30 1.56
N GLY A 128 1.73 -10.92 2.39
CA GLY A 128 1.52 -11.47 3.72
C GLY A 128 2.20 -10.69 4.86
N TRP A 129 2.75 -9.52 4.59
CA TRP A 129 3.46 -8.73 5.61
C TRP A 129 2.61 -8.46 6.85
N VAL A 130 1.38 -7.98 6.71
CA VAL A 130 0.53 -7.57 7.85
C VAL A 130 -0.19 -8.73 8.53
N ALA A 131 -0.01 -9.95 8.05
CA ALA A 131 -0.65 -11.14 8.60
C ALA A 131 0.19 -11.85 9.70
N GLN A 132 1.37 -11.32 10.03
CA GLN A 132 2.32 -11.90 11.00
C GLN A 132 2.61 -10.96 12.16
#